data_88b40a7878323e95a3ff93e92228fb3e
#
_entry.id   88b40a7878323e95a3ff93e92228fb3e
#
_cell.length_a   1.000
_cell.length_b   1.000
_cell.length_c   1.000
_cell.angle_alpha   90.00
_cell.angle_beta   90.00
_cell.angle_gamma   90.00
#
_symmetry.space_group_name_H-M   'P 1'
#
loop_
_entity.id
_entity.type
_entity.pdbx_description
1 polymer ?
#
loop_
_entity_poly.entity_id
_entity_poly.type
_entity_poly.pdbx_seq_one_letter_code
_entity_poly.pdbx_strand_id
1 'polypeptide(L)'
;MSVFLELLELVGTAAFAVSGAMLGLKKQMDLFGVCMMGLVTACGGGMLRDLFLGSAPPAVFRDPRCALVAAGVSAAFFLAARKHLFHAGVPAFEPVMLLADSMGLGVFTAAGVAAAEQSGYGESIAYCVFLGALTGVGGGTLRDVMAGLPPYIFSATQAPALF
;
A
#
# COMPACT_ATOMS: atom_id res chain seq x y z
N MET A 1 11.54 -16.51 -8.36
CA MET A 1 11.24 -15.84 -7.08
C MET A 1 10.94 -16.94 -6.07
N SER A 2 11.42 -16.86 -4.82
CA SER A 2 11.08 -17.89 -3.83
C SER A 2 9.60 -17.75 -3.45
N VAL A 3 8.91 -18.87 -3.21
CA VAL A 3 7.52 -18.90 -2.73
C VAL A 3 7.32 -18.02 -1.50
N PHE A 4 8.36 -17.89 -0.69
CA PHE A 4 8.39 -17.02 0.48
C PHE A 4 8.20 -15.53 0.12
N LEU A 5 8.89 -15.04 -0.91
CA LEU A 5 8.74 -13.63 -1.36
C LEU A 5 7.34 -13.37 -1.92
N GLU A 6 6.77 -14.31 -2.66
CA GLU A 6 5.40 -14.18 -3.18
C GLU A 6 4.36 -14.11 -2.05
N LEU A 7 4.50 -14.95 -1.03
CA LEU A 7 3.64 -14.91 0.15
C LEU A 7 3.80 -13.59 0.91
N LEU A 8 5.02 -13.13 1.06
CA LEU A 8 5.31 -11.85 1.72
C LEU A 8 4.66 -10.68 0.98
N GLU A 9 4.78 -10.64 -0.35
CA GLU A 9 4.12 -9.62 -1.19
C GLU A 9 2.60 -9.66 -1.06
N LEU A 10 1.97 -10.84 -0.99
CA LEU A 10 0.53 -10.96 -0.78
C LEU A 10 0.10 -10.42 0.60
N VAL A 11 0.89 -10.68 1.64
CA VAL A 11 0.64 -10.14 2.99
C VAL A 11 0.77 -8.61 2.98
N GLY A 12 1.82 -8.07 2.36
CA GLY A 12 1.99 -6.62 2.19
C GLY A 12 0.85 -5.99 1.39
N THR A 13 0.42 -6.65 0.31
CA THR A 13 -0.72 -6.24 -0.51
C THR A 13 -2.01 -6.17 0.31
N ALA A 14 -2.30 -7.21 1.11
CA ALA A 14 -3.47 -7.23 1.98
C ALA A 14 -3.41 -6.11 3.04
N ALA A 15 -2.25 -5.91 3.66
CA ALA A 15 -2.04 -4.85 4.64
C ALA A 15 -2.28 -3.45 4.04
N PHE A 16 -1.68 -3.15 2.90
CA PHE A 16 -1.89 -1.87 2.22
C PHE A 16 -3.33 -1.70 1.71
N ALA A 17 -3.99 -2.78 1.26
CA ALA A 17 -5.39 -2.74 0.87
C ALA A 17 -6.30 -2.38 2.05
N VAL A 18 -6.04 -2.94 3.25
CA VAL A 18 -6.75 -2.57 4.49
C VAL A 18 -6.53 -1.10 4.79
N SER A 19 -5.30 -0.61 4.78
CA SER A 19 -4.99 0.79 5.06
C SER A 19 -5.70 1.74 4.07
N GLY A 20 -5.65 1.43 2.77
CA GLY A 20 -6.37 2.21 1.74
C GLY A 20 -7.87 2.18 1.93
N ALA A 21 -8.46 1.01 2.21
CA ALA A 21 -9.89 0.86 2.47
C ALA A 21 -10.33 1.64 3.72
N MET A 22 -9.53 1.61 4.79
CA MET A 22 -9.79 2.37 6.02
C MET A 22 -9.84 3.88 5.73
N LEU A 23 -8.88 4.41 4.97
CA LEU A 23 -8.88 5.82 4.62
C LEU A 23 -10.06 6.18 3.71
N GLY A 24 -10.41 5.32 2.75
CA GLY A 24 -11.60 5.49 1.91
C GLY A 24 -12.89 5.56 2.73
N LEU A 25 -13.05 4.69 3.74
CA LEU A 25 -14.18 4.73 4.67
C LEU A 25 -14.18 5.99 5.53
N LYS A 26 -13.03 6.42 6.03
CA LYS A 26 -12.89 7.69 6.79
C LYS A 26 -13.32 8.90 5.97
N LYS A 27 -13.10 8.86 4.65
CA LYS A 27 -13.53 9.88 3.69
C LYS A 27 -14.96 9.67 3.16
N GLN A 28 -15.70 8.70 3.71
CA GLN A 28 -17.09 8.38 3.33
C GLN A 28 -17.26 8.04 1.85
N MET A 29 -16.26 7.41 1.25
CA MET A 29 -16.32 6.93 -0.13
C MET A 29 -17.28 5.74 -0.25
N ASP A 30 -17.84 5.57 -1.43
CA ASP A 30 -18.65 4.40 -1.77
C ASP A 30 -17.77 3.13 -1.95
N LEU A 31 -18.42 2.01 -2.25
CA LEU A 31 -17.71 0.73 -2.46
C LEU A 31 -16.61 0.86 -3.53
N PHE A 32 -16.91 1.54 -4.63
CA PHE A 32 -15.95 1.70 -5.72
C PHE A 32 -14.76 2.55 -5.26
N GLY A 33 -15.01 3.67 -4.61
CA GLY A 33 -13.98 4.54 -4.05
C GLY A 33 -13.07 3.82 -3.05
N VAL A 34 -13.66 3.03 -2.13
CA VAL A 34 -12.90 2.24 -1.15
C VAL A 34 -12.04 1.17 -1.84
N CYS A 35 -12.58 0.47 -2.84
CA CYS A 35 -11.81 -0.50 -3.61
C CYS A 35 -10.67 0.16 -4.40
N MET A 36 -10.91 1.31 -5.00
CA MET A 36 -9.88 2.07 -5.72
C MET A 36 -8.78 2.56 -4.79
N MET A 37 -9.14 3.06 -3.60
CA MET A 37 -8.16 3.46 -2.58
C MET A 37 -7.29 2.28 -2.15
N GLY A 38 -7.88 1.12 -1.90
CA GLY A 38 -7.14 -0.08 -1.55
C GLY A 38 -6.24 -0.57 -2.68
N LEU A 39 -6.74 -0.60 -3.92
CA LEU A 39 -5.96 -0.96 -5.10
C LEU A 39 -4.75 -0.05 -5.32
N VAL A 40 -4.97 1.26 -5.30
CA VAL A 40 -3.89 2.23 -5.51
C VAL A 40 -2.85 2.14 -4.39
N THR A 41 -3.28 1.96 -3.15
CA THR A 41 -2.37 1.80 -2.02
C THR A 41 -1.52 0.54 -2.16
N ALA A 42 -2.15 -0.59 -2.49
CA ALA A 42 -1.47 -1.88 -2.56
C ALA A 42 -0.61 -2.07 -3.81
N CYS A 43 -1.04 -1.57 -4.96
CA CYS A 43 -0.35 -1.78 -6.24
C CYS A 43 0.52 -0.59 -6.66
N GLY A 44 0.25 0.61 -6.15
CA GLY A 44 0.86 1.85 -6.61
C GLY A 44 2.38 1.89 -6.45
N GLY A 45 2.90 1.42 -5.32
CA GLY A 45 4.34 1.34 -5.08
C GLY A 45 5.04 0.42 -6.09
N GLY A 46 4.47 -0.76 -6.36
CA GLY A 46 4.97 -1.69 -7.37
C GLY A 46 4.91 -1.13 -8.79
N MET A 47 3.85 -0.39 -9.13
CA MET A 47 3.74 0.27 -10.43
C MET A 47 4.81 1.35 -10.61
N LEU A 48 5.06 2.16 -9.58
CA LEU A 48 6.16 3.15 -9.60
C LEU A 48 7.51 2.46 -9.77
N ARG A 49 7.76 1.41 -9.01
CA ARG A 49 8.97 0.58 -9.14
C ARG A 49 9.18 0.11 -10.58
N ASP A 50 8.16 -0.51 -11.15
CA ASP A 50 8.23 -1.10 -12.49
C ASP A 50 8.47 -0.03 -13.57
N LEU A 51 7.91 1.18 -13.37
CA LEU A 51 8.16 2.32 -14.23
C LEU A 51 9.64 2.74 -14.21
N PHE A 52 10.26 2.83 -13.04
CA PHE A 52 11.68 3.17 -12.92
C PHE A 52 12.61 2.06 -13.42
N LEU A 53 12.19 0.81 -13.34
CA LEU A 53 12.91 -0.32 -13.93
C LEU A 53 12.71 -0.43 -15.46
N GLY A 54 11.85 0.38 -16.06
CA GLY A 54 11.51 0.28 -17.49
C GLY A 54 10.73 -1.00 -17.81
N SER A 55 10.12 -1.63 -16.84
CA SER A 55 9.39 -2.91 -16.97
C SER A 55 7.96 -2.64 -17.43
N ALA A 56 7.74 -2.63 -18.74
CA ALA A 56 6.42 -2.42 -19.34
C ALA A 56 5.88 -3.71 -19.97
N PRO A 57 4.58 -4.06 -19.77
CA PRO A 57 3.65 -3.46 -18.81
C PRO A 57 4.03 -3.81 -17.36
N PRO A 58 3.62 -2.97 -16.35
CA PRO A 58 3.85 -3.24 -14.94
C PRO A 58 3.36 -4.62 -14.50
N ALA A 59 4.02 -5.20 -13.48
CA ALA A 59 3.75 -6.56 -13.00
C ALA A 59 2.27 -6.81 -12.66
N VAL A 60 1.56 -5.82 -12.13
CA VAL A 60 0.13 -5.90 -11.79
C VAL A 60 -0.76 -6.24 -12.98
N PHE A 61 -0.36 -5.90 -14.21
CA PHE A 61 -1.09 -6.24 -15.43
C PHE A 61 -0.67 -7.58 -16.03
N ARG A 62 0.51 -8.10 -15.68
CA ARG A 62 0.97 -9.44 -16.08
C ARG A 62 0.41 -10.52 -15.15
N ASP A 63 0.33 -10.19 -13.85
CA ASP A 63 -0.19 -11.07 -12.81
C ASP A 63 -1.20 -10.31 -11.94
N PRO A 64 -2.51 -10.51 -12.17
CA PRO A 64 -3.55 -9.77 -11.47
C PRO A 64 -3.79 -10.25 -10.02
N ARG A 65 -3.06 -11.26 -9.52
CA ARG A 65 -3.28 -11.83 -8.17
C ARG A 65 -3.27 -10.76 -7.08
N CYS A 66 -2.26 -9.87 -7.08
CA CYS A 66 -2.18 -8.77 -6.10
C CYS A 66 -3.36 -7.80 -6.22
N ALA A 67 -3.77 -7.46 -7.45
CA ALA A 67 -4.92 -6.58 -7.67
C ALA A 67 -6.23 -7.22 -7.20
N LEU A 68 -6.41 -8.51 -7.45
CA LEU A 68 -7.60 -9.25 -7.00
C LEU A 68 -7.64 -9.37 -5.47
N VAL A 69 -6.50 -9.63 -4.84
CA VAL A 69 -6.39 -9.64 -3.37
C VAL A 69 -6.71 -8.26 -2.79
N ALA A 70 -6.13 -7.20 -3.35
CA ALA A 70 -6.38 -5.83 -2.89
C ALA A 70 -7.86 -5.45 -3.03
N ALA A 71 -8.49 -5.73 -4.17
CA ALA A 71 -9.91 -5.48 -4.39
C ALA A 71 -10.80 -6.30 -3.44
N GLY A 72 -10.50 -7.60 -3.30
CA GLY A 72 -11.25 -8.51 -2.42
C GLY A 72 -11.17 -8.09 -0.95
N VAL A 73 -9.97 -7.77 -0.45
CA VAL A 73 -9.76 -7.30 0.92
C VAL A 73 -10.50 -5.97 1.15
N SER A 74 -10.38 -5.02 0.22
CA SER A 74 -11.04 -3.71 0.34
C SER A 74 -12.57 -3.85 0.34
N ALA A 75 -13.13 -4.68 -0.54
CA ALA A 75 -14.56 -4.95 -0.58
C ALA A 75 -15.06 -5.64 0.69
N ALA A 76 -14.32 -6.65 1.17
CA ALA A 76 -14.64 -7.34 2.43
C ALA A 76 -14.61 -6.37 3.61
N PHE A 77 -13.62 -5.49 3.68
CA PHE A 77 -13.51 -4.48 4.72
C PHE A 77 -14.65 -3.47 4.67
N PHE A 78 -15.04 -3.01 3.47
CA PHE A 78 -16.20 -2.14 3.29
C PHE A 78 -17.51 -2.79 3.78
N LEU A 79 -17.73 -4.06 3.41
CA LEU A 79 -18.93 -4.80 3.82
C LEU A 79 -18.97 -5.04 5.33
N ALA A 80 -17.80 -5.34 5.94
CA ALA A 80 -17.67 -5.48 7.38
C ALA A 80 -17.98 -4.17 8.12
N ALA A 81 -17.48 -3.05 7.59
CA ALA A 81 -17.75 -1.73 8.15
C ALA A 81 -19.24 -1.37 8.08
N ARG A 82 -19.93 -1.70 6.97
CA ARG A 82 -21.40 -1.49 6.86
C ARG A 82 -22.20 -2.30 7.86
N LYS A 83 -21.71 -3.45 8.31
CA LYS A 83 -22.35 -4.29 9.34
C LYS A 83 -22.05 -3.84 10.78
N HIS A 84 -21.62 -2.62 10.99
CA HIS A 84 -21.25 -2.04 12.28
C HIS A 84 -20.07 -2.75 13.02
N LEU A 85 -19.31 -3.59 12.33
CA LEU A 85 -18.12 -4.22 12.92
C LEU A 85 -16.92 -3.26 13.04
N PHE A 86 -16.82 -2.27 12.14
CA PHE A 86 -15.74 -1.29 12.14
C PHE A 86 -16.29 0.11 11.77
N HIS A 87 -16.11 1.08 12.67
CA HIS A 87 -16.46 2.48 12.43
C HIS A 87 -15.23 3.36 12.58
N ALA A 88 -15.15 4.44 11.82
CA ALA A 88 -14.06 5.41 11.89
C ALA A 88 -13.89 6.06 13.28
N GLY A 89 -14.88 5.92 14.17
CA GLY A 89 -14.85 6.41 15.55
C GLY A 89 -14.36 5.39 16.59
N VAL A 90 -13.95 4.18 16.16
CA VAL A 90 -13.41 3.18 17.10
C VAL A 90 -11.97 3.56 17.45
N PRO A 91 -11.59 3.59 18.76
CA PRO A 91 -10.22 3.95 19.18
C PRO A 91 -9.11 3.11 18.53
N ALA A 92 -9.43 1.89 18.09
CA ALA A 92 -8.50 1.00 17.40
C ALA A 92 -8.25 1.35 15.92
N PHE A 93 -8.99 2.31 15.34
CA PHE A 93 -8.90 2.60 13.90
C PHE A 93 -7.51 3.12 13.49
N GLU A 94 -7.02 4.16 14.17
CA GLU A 94 -5.71 4.75 13.86
C GLU A 94 -4.54 3.76 14.06
N PRO A 95 -4.43 3.03 15.19
CA PRO A 95 -3.34 2.07 15.36
C PRO A 95 -3.39 0.90 14.37
N VAL A 96 -4.57 0.43 13.97
CA VAL A 96 -4.70 -0.63 12.94
C VAL A 96 -4.22 -0.13 11.59
N MET A 97 -4.59 1.11 11.22
CA MET A 97 -4.12 1.71 9.96
C MET A 97 -2.59 1.87 9.95
N LEU A 98 -2.00 2.34 11.05
CA LEU A 98 -0.55 2.47 11.21
C LEU A 98 0.18 1.13 11.14
N LEU A 99 -0.35 0.09 11.77
CA LEU A 99 0.21 -1.26 11.69
C LEU A 99 0.17 -1.79 10.27
N ALA A 100 -0.97 -1.65 9.59
CA ALA A 100 -1.13 -2.06 8.20
C ALA A 100 -0.14 -1.33 7.27
N ASP A 101 0.01 -0.03 7.44
CA ASP A 101 0.99 0.77 6.69
C ASP A 101 2.43 0.33 6.98
N SER A 102 2.78 0.12 8.24
CA SER A 102 4.13 -0.31 8.62
C SER A 102 4.49 -1.68 8.05
N MET A 103 3.53 -2.62 8.06
CA MET A 103 3.71 -3.95 7.45
C MET A 103 3.91 -3.83 5.94
N GLY A 104 3.04 -3.10 5.27
CA GLY A 104 3.15 -2.88 3.82
C GLY A 104 4.46 -2.19 3.45
N LEU A 105 4.84 -1.14 4.20
CA LEU A 105 6.10 -0.42 4.01
C LEU A 105 7.31 -1.36 4.07
N GLY A 106 7.41 -2.18 5.13
CA GLY A 106 8.53 -3.11 5.30
C GLY A 106 8.62 -4.14 4.18
N VAL A 107 7.49 -4.78 3.85
CA VAL A 107 7.41 -5.79 2.78
C VAL A 107 7.78 -5.20 1.42
N PHE A 108 7.17 -4.08 1.04
CA PHE A 108 7.41 -3.50 -0.28
C PHE A 108 8.76 -2.81 -0.41
N THR A 109 9.34 -2.32 0.69
CA THR A 109 10.74 -1.87 0.69
C THR A 109 11.67 -3.03 0.35
N ALA A 110 11.52 -4.17 1.01
CA ALA A 110 12.30 -5.36 0.72
C ALA A 110 12.09 -5.87 -0.72
N ALA A 111 10.84 -5.88 -1.20
CA ALA A 111 10.50 -6.25 -2.57
C ALA A 111 11.11 -5.30 -3.61
N GLY A 112 11.17 -3.99 -3.30
CA GLY A 112 11.80 -3.00 -4.16
C GLY A 112 13.32 -3.19 -4.30
N VAL A 113 14.01 -3.48 -3.18
CA VAL A 113 15.44 -3.81 -3.20
C VAL A 113 15.68 -5.09 -3.99
N ALA A 114 14.93 -6.15 -3.71
CA ALA A 114 15.06 -7.42 -4.43
C ALA A 114 14.81 -7.26 -5.94
N ALA A 115 13.88 -6.41 -6.34
CA ALA A 115 13.64 -6.11 -7.75
C ALA A 115 14.82 -5.38 -8.41
N ALA A 116 15.47 -4.45 -7.71
CA ALA A 116 16.68 -3.78 -8.20
C ALA A 116 17.82 -4.78 -8.43
N GLU A 117 18.05 -5.68 -7.47
CA GLU A 117 19.07 -6.73 -7.58
C GLU A 117 18.81 -7.67 -8.77
N GLN A 118 17.57 -8.14 -8.91
CA GLN A 118 17.16 -9.04 -10.01
C GLN A 118 17.27 -8.38 -11.39
N SER A 119 17.16 -7.06 -11.44
CA SER A 119 17.24 -6.28 -12.68
C SER A 119 18.69 -5.90 -13.05
N GLY A 120 19.69 -6.40 -12.33
CA GLY A 120 21.09 -6.16 -12.60
C GLY A 120 21.66 -4.89 -11.99
N TYR A 121 20.92 -4.20 -11.13
CA TYR A 121 21.35 -2.97 -10.46
C TYR A 121 21.85 -3.22 -9.01
N GLY A 122 22.06 -4.47 -8.62
CA GLY A 122 22.48 -4.85 -7.25
C GLY A 122 23.80 -4.23 -6.77
N GLU A 123 24.71 -3.90 -7.68
CA GLU A 123 25.97 -3.22 -7.34
C GLU A 123 25.78 -1.74 -6.96
N SER A 124 24.67 -1.13 -7.35
CA SER A 124 24.36 0.26 -7.03
C SER A 124 23.54 0.35 -5.75
N ILE A 125 24.20 0.48 -4.61
CA ILE A 125 23.53 0.65 -3.30
C ILE A 125 22.53 1.82 -3.34
N ALA A 126 22.92 2.93 -3.96
CA ALA A 126 22.05 4.11 -4.07
C ALA A 126 20.73 3.80 -4.82
N TYR A 127 20.81 3.02 -5.90
CA TYR A 127 19.64 2.63 -6.68
C TYR A 127 18.75 1.64 -5.91
N CYS A 128 19.35 0.66 -5.22
CA CYS A 128 18.62 -0.28 -4.37
C CYS A 128 17.86 0.45 -3.25
N VAL A 129 18.51 1.38 -2.56
CA VAL A 129 17.89 2.20 -1.50
C VAL A 129 16.76 3.05 -2.06
N PHE A 130 17.00 3.73 -3.19
CA PHE A 130 15.99 4.55 -3.85
C PHE A 130 14.77 3.72 -4.25
N LEU A 131 14.99 2.60 -4.92
CA LEU A 131 13.89 1.77 -5.43
C LEU A 131 13.12 1.08 -4.30
N GLY A 132 13.83 0.64 -3.26
CA GLY A 132 13.21 0.11 -2.05
C GLY A 132 12.33 1.15 -1.37
N ALA A 133 12.85 2.33 -1.10
CA ALA A 133 12.10 3.44 -0.51
C ALA A 133 10.89 3.82 -1.36
N LEU A 134 11.09 4.01 -2.67
CA LEU A 134 10.01 4.36 -3.60
C LEU A 134 8.90 3.31 -3.61
N THR A 135 9.26 2.03 -3.62
CA THR A 135 8.27 0.94 -3.64
C THR A 135 7.48 0.88 -2.33
N GLY A 136 8.17 0.97 -1.19
CA GLY A 136 7.53 0.90 0.11
C GLY A 136 6.63 2.09 0.41
N VAL A 137 7.12 3.30 0.13
CA VAL A 137 6.43 4.56 0.45
C VAL A 137 5.40 4.93 -0.61
N GLY A 138 5.61 4.51 -1.86
CA GLY A 138 4.86 4.97 -3.02
C GLY A 138 3.36 4.72 -2.92
N GLY A 139 2.95 3.54 -2.46
CA GLY A 139 1.53 3.19 -2.31
C GLY A 139 0.81 4.10 -1.31
N GLY A 140 1.37 4.28 -0.12
CA GLY A 140 0.82 5.17 0.91
C GLY A 140 0.79 6.63 0.48
N THR A 141 1.83 7.09 -0.21
CA THR A 141 1.89 8.46 -0.75
C THR A 141 0.79 8.70 -1.78
N LEU A 142 0.61 7.79 -2.74
CA LEU A 142 -0.46 7.89 -3.73
C LEU A 142 -1.84 7.89 -3.08
N ARG A 143 -2.05 7.03 -2.09
CA ARG A 143 -3.27 6.99 -1.27
C ARG A 143 -3.56 8.36 -0.64
N ASP A 144 -2.57 8.95 0.05
CA ASP A 144 -2.75 10.20 0.78
C ASP A 144 -3.02 11.36 -0.19
N VAL A 145 -2.30 11.43 -1.31
CA VAL A 145 -2.53 12.42 -2.36
C VAL A 145 -3.94 12.29 -2.94
N MET A 146 -4.41 11.07 -3.24
CA MET A 146 -5.77 10.86 -3.73
C MET A 146 -6.84 11.23 -2.69
N ALA A 147 -6.53 11.07 -1.40
CA ALA A 147 -7.42 11.47 -0.32
C ALA A 147 -7.40 13.00 -0.05
N GLY A 148 -6.55 13.76 -0.76
CA GLY A 148 -6.36 15.19 -0.53
C GLY A 148 -5.64 15.51 0.79
N LEU A 149 -4.78 14.59 1.24
CA LEU A 149 -4.01 14.72 2.47
C LEU A 149 -2.52 14.89 2.15
N PRO A 150 -1.76 15.63 2.97
CA PRO A 150 -0.31 15.59 2.88
C PRO A 150 0.16 14.17 3.18
N PRO A 151 1.11 13.61 2.38
CA PRO A 151 1.61 12.27 2.63
C PRO A 151 2.18 12.13 4.04
N TYR A 152 1.78 11.06 4.73
CA TYR A 152 2.12 10.82 6.13
C TYR A 152 3.64 10.87 6.40
N ILE A 153 4.44 10.39 5.46
CA ILE A 153 5.90 10.39 5.56
C ILE A 153 6.53 11.78 5.66
N PHE A 154 5.83 12.81 5.21
CA PHE A 154 6.29 14.21 5.29
C PHE A 154 5.76 14.95 6.53
N SER A 155 4.85 14.33 7.26
CA SER A 155 4.25 14.90 8.46
C SER A 155 5.08 14.51 9.68
N ALA A 156 5.91 15.44 10.20
CA ALA A 156 6.84 15.19 11.30
C ALA A 156 6.17 14.83 12.64
N THR A 157 4.87 15.01 12.78
CA THR A 157 4.10 14.58 13.96
C THR A 157 2.61 14.76 13.67
N GLN A 158 1.88 13.67 13.50
CA GLN A 158 0.50 13.71 13.94
C GLN A 158 0.49 13.35 15.45
N ALA A 159 1.02 14.26 16.27
CA ALA A 159 0.47 14.37 17.61
C ALA A 159 -1.04 14.60 17.44
N PRO A 160 -1.92 13.90 18.17
CA PRO A 160 -3.33 14.23 18.12
C PRO A 160 -3.43 15.73 18.36
N ALA A 161 -3.94 16.45 17.36
CA ALA A 161 -4.23 17.85 17.53
C ALA A 161 -5.28 17.94 18.64
N LEU A 162 -4.82 18.18 19.84
CA LEU A 162 -5.59 18.73 20.94
C LEU A 162 -5.87 20.21 20.56
N PHE A 163 -6.84 20.39 19.65
CA PHE A 163 -7.53 21.67 19.46
C PHE A 163 -8.97 21.38 19.04
#